data_0f7814aa04df1ce7c5a3f0a161e8a3bc
#
_entry.id   0f7814aa04df1ce7c5a3f0a161e8a3bc
#
_cell.length_a   1.000
_cell.length_b   1.000
_cell.length_c   1.000
_cell.angle_alpha   90.00
_cell.angle_beta   90.00
_cell.angle_gamma   90.00
#
_symmetry.space_group_name_H-M   'P 1'
#
loop_
_entity.id
_entity.type
_entity.pdbx_description
1 polymer ?
#
loop_
_entity_poly.entity_id
_entity_poly.type
_entity_poly.pdbx_seq_one_letter_code
_entity_poly.pdbx_strand_id
1 'polypeptide(L)'
;MSLTEASNGTSDRRLPWWTWVVPLPIFFLGTLISLEAKITTGTALLYLPLAFGLTLAYWWGPRVLPAFYLNASACAGLWGLSRVELWPVYGLPETVFVGLSWLFFVKIASGKIWLPDTKQMIYFLVTGILIPLVIYKFMLESIFMLAGDAPVENYWNLLITTGFGDFISTFCVSLPLLHFLTPRMAKRELLLQAEKMEYVSQYSVLRKAQWLELLLMAVIASGINLFLDFIDYWFLNGILSLYVAIRFGFGATVLMNSYILIITYMVPAAIHHGYLPHFAESQMLRTQLGTALLYVFTIITGRLVSDMRLSEARLNQRNDELNQMNSELDRFVYSVSHDLSAPLKSILGLVSISRLTTAENEHRHHFDLIERSAYKLEAFVAEVLDYSRNRRTEGAHEPVNLKDLSQEVFQNLQFADGFNEIAFEDAAIKHEWVISDRSRLKMILQNLLSNAIKFRNKTHKPFIRLSTQLKDERLMFSIEDNGEGIRPELKNKIFDMFFRGSHRSDGSGLGLYIAREAAKKIDATLEVISTYGEGSVFTIALPASVVPAPAEPKPVPLAQD
;
A
#
# COMPACT_ATOMS: atom_id res chain seq x y z
N MET A 1 -17.67 14.03 22.85
CA MET A 1 -17.14 12.72 22.46
C MET A 1 -18.28 11.99 21.77
N SER A 2 -18.43 12.20 20.47
CA SER A 2 -19.57 11.74 19.67
C SER A 2 -19.14 10.54 18.83
N LEU A 3 -19.74 9.39 19.15
CA LEU A 3 -19.70 8.15 18.36
C LEU A 3 -20.65 8.30 17.15
N THR A 4 -20.26 9.06 16.14
CA THR A 4 -20.95 9.11 14.85
C THR A 4 -19.94 9.58 13.83
N GLU A 5 -19.45 8.64 13.05
CA GLU A 5 -18.98 8.76 11.67
C GLU A 5 -18.04 7.61 11.32
N ALA A 6 -18.62 6.44 11.14
CA ALA A 6 -18.01 5.36 10.35
C ALA A 6 -19.09 4.51 9.68
N SER A 7 -20.02 5.14 8.97
CA SER A 7 -20.80 4.48 7.94
C SER A 7 -20.03 4.58 6.63
N ASN A 8 -19.00 3.76 6.46
CA ASN A 8 -18.45 3.49 5.15
C ASN A 8 -19.54 2.81 4.30
N GLY A 9 -20.18 3.59 3.43
CA GLY A 9 -21.14 3.13 2.46
C GLY A 9 -20.50 2.09 1.54
N THR A 10 -20.71 0.82 1.86
CA THR A 10 -20.59 -0.28 0.91
C THR A 10 -21.74 -0.12 -0.08
N SER A 11 -21.54 0.64 -1.16
CA SER A 11 -22.47 0.65 -2.27
C SER A 11 -22.49 -0.76 -2.86
N ASP A 12 -23.57 -1.50 -2.65
CA ASP A 12 -23.80 -2.77 -3.35
C ASP A 12 -23.75 -2.49 -4.85
N ARG A 13 -22.67 -2.90 -5.50
CA ARG A 13 -22.50 -2.73 -6.96
C ARG A 13 -23.50 -3.60 -7.69
N ARG A 14 -24.12 -3.05 -8.74
CA ARG A 14 -24.99 -3.82 -9.63
C ARG A 14 -24.10 -4.71 -10.52
N LEU A 15 -23.95 -5.96 -10.11
CA LEU A 15 -23.23 -6.96 -10.92
C LEU A 15 -24.04 -7.32 -12.19
N PRO A 16 -23.37 -7.72 -13.30
CA PRO A 16 -24.03 -8.15 -14.53
C PRO A 16 -25.02 -9.30 -14.30
N TRP A 17 -26.08 -9.35 -15.10
CA TRP A 17 -27.16 -10.37 -14.99
C TRP A 17 -26.64 -11.80 -15.16
N TRP A 18 -25.60 -12.02 -15.96
CA TRP A 18 -25.03 -13.35 -16.20
C TRP A 18 -24.44 -13.99 -14.93
N THR A 19 -24.16 -13.24 -13.87
CA THR A 19 -23.72 -13.78 -12.56
C THR A 19 -24.79 -14.63 -11.86
N TRP A 20 -26.05 -14.61 -12.32
CA TRP A 20 -27.11 -15.52 -11.89
C TRP A 20 -27.08 -16.84 -12.67
N VAL A 21 -26.63 -16.84 -13.92
CA VAL A 21 -26.76 -17.99 -14.85
C VAL A 21 -25.46 -18.78 -14.95
N VAL A 22 -24.31 -18.10 -15.07
CA VAL A 22 -22.99 -18.73 -15.23
C VAL A 22 -22.62 -19.70 -14.09
N PRO A 23 -23.09 -19.54 -12.83
CA PRO A 23 -22.84 -20.55 -11.80
C PRO A 23 -23.33 -21.95 -12.14
N LEU A 24 -24.48 -22.07 -12.81
CA LEU A 24 -25.10 -23.37 -13.09
C LEU A 24 -24.19 -24.31 -13.93
N PRO A 25 -23.69 -23.91 -15.12
CA PRO A 25 -22.77 -24.76 -15.89
C PRO A 25 -21.44 -25.02 -15.15
N ILE A 26 -20.95 -24.11 -14.33
CA ILE A 26 -19.75 -24.34 -13.52
C ILE A 26 -19.99 -25.45 -12.49
N PHE A 27 -21.13 -25.41 -11.80
CA PHE A 27 -21.48 -26.44 -10.83
C PHE A 27 -21.71 -27.79 -11.50
N PHE A 28 -22.41 -27.82 -12.64
CA PHE A 28 -22.65 -29.02 -13.40
C PHE A 28 -21.34 -29.66 -13.86
N LEU A 29 -20.41 -28.89 -14.41
CA LEU A 29 -19.08 -29.37 -14.78
C LEU A 29 -18.32 -29.91 -13.55
N GLY A 30 -18.40 -29.19 -12.43
CA GLY A 30 -17.82 -29.62 -11.16
C GLY A 30 -18.39 -30.95 -10.69
N THR A 31 -19.71 -31.15 -10.83
CA THR A 31 -20.37 -32.42 -10.53
C THR A 31 -19.88 -33.55 -11.44
N LEU A 32 -19.81 -33.33 -12.76
CA LEU A 32 -19.33 -34.35 -13.70
C LEU A 32 -17.89 -34.80 -13.38
N ILE A 33 -17.00 -33.84 -13.10
CA ILE A 33 -15.62 -34.14 -12.70
C ILE A 33 -15.59 -34.91 -11.38
N SER A 34 -16.45 -34.56 -10.42
CA SER A 34 -16.51 -35.23 -9.11
C SER A 34 -17.04 -36.66 -9.21
N LEU A 35 -17.87 -36.97 -10.21
CA LEU A 35 -18.36 -38.30 -10.44
C LEU A 35 -17.25 -39.30 -10.82
N GLU A 36 -16.17 -38.86 -11.45
CA GLU A 36 -14.99 -39.70 -11.73
C GLU A 36 -14.29 -40.15 -10.43
N ALA A 37 -14.43 -39.40 -9.34
CA ALA A 37 -13.89 -39.72 -8.02
C ALA A 37 -14.94 -40.32 -7.06
N LYS A 38 -16.06 -40.82 -7.59
CA LYS A 38 -17.15 -41.44 -6.81
C LYS A 38 -16.68 -42.73 -6.15
N ILE A 39 -17.00 -42.90 -4.86
CA ILE A 39 -16.68 -44.10 -4.09
C ILE A 39 -17.91 -44.98 -3.94
N THR A 40 -19.00 -44.38 -3.45
CA THR A 40 -20.27 -45.04 -3.20
C THR A 40 -21.43 -44.16 -3.64
N THR A 41 -22.66 -44.65 -3.53
CA THR A 41 -23.87 -43.87 -3.78
C THR A 41 -23.85 -42.62 -2.92
N GLY A 42 -23.96 -41.45 -3.55
CA GLY A 42 -24.01 -40.16 -2.88
C GLY A 42 -22.66 -39.59 -2.37
N THR A 43 -21.52 -40.31 -2.53
CA THR A 43 -20.23 -39.90 -1.98
C THR A 43 -19.08 -39.93 -2.98
N ALA A 44 -18.17 -38.97 -2.88
CA ALA A 44 -16.94 -38.89 -3.66
C ALA A 44 -15.75 -38.46 -2.77
N LEU A 45 -14.54 -38.82 -3.20
CA LEU A 45 -13.31 -38.32 -2.55
C LEU A 45 -13.04 -36.84 -2.81
N LEU A 46 -13.53 -36.36 -3.93
CA LEU A 46 -13.35 -34.96 -4.36
C LEU A 46 -14.72 -34.43 -4.81
N TYR A 47 -15.30 -33.52 -4.04
CA TYR A 47 -16.56 -32.88 -4.37
C TYR A 47 -16.37 -31.39 -4.68
N LEU A 48 -16.17 -31.09 -5.97
CA LEU A 48 -15.85 -29.76 -6.47
C LEU A 48 -16.97 -28.70 -6.35
N PRO A 49 -18.27 -29.07 -6.49
CA PRO A 49 -19.35 -28.10 -6.42
C PRO A 49 -19.32 -27.23 -5.15
N LEU A 50 -18.99 -27.78 -3.97
CA LEU A 50 -18.88 -27.02 -2.73
C LEU A 50 -17.82 -25.93 -2.82
N ALA A 51 -16.63 -26.25 -3.35
CA ALA A 51 -15.54 -25.29 -3.50
C ALA A 51 -15.90 -24.16 -4.49
N PHE A 52 -16.51 -24.49 -5.61
CA PHE A 52 -17.00 -23.52 -6.58
C PHE A 52 -18.15 -22.69 -6.01
N GLY A 53 -19.10 -23.33 -5.32
CA GLY A 53 -20.23 -22.65 -4.67
C GLY A 53 -19.77 -21.60 -3.67
N LEU A 54 -18.87 -21.99 -2.77
CA LEU A 54 -18.26 -21.09 -1.79
C LEU A 54 -17.53 -19.91 -2.47
N THR A 55 -16.68 -20.20 -3.45
CA THR A 55 -15.90 -19.18 -4.16
C THR A 55 -16.79 -18.18 -4.88
N LEU A 56 -17.77 -18.66 -5.65
CA LEU A 56 -18.69 -17.80 -6.38
C LEU A 56 -19.63 -17.01 -5.46
N ALA A 57 -20.06 -17.61 -4.33
CA ALA A 57 -20.85 -16.90 -3.33
C ALA A 57 -20.05 -15.77 -2.66
N TYR A 58 -18.74 -15.95 -2.48
CA TYR A 58 -17.88 -14.88 -1.96
C TYR A 58 -17.70 -13.72 -2.95
N TRP A 59 -17.64 -14.03 -4.26
CA TRP A 59 -17.54 -13.00 -5.29
C TRP A 59 -18.88 -12.31 -5.59
N TRP A 60 -19.98 -13.09 -5.70
CA TRP A 60 -21.26 -12.61 -6.23
C TRP A 60 -22.40 -12.59 -5.20
N GLY A 61 -22.14 -13.05 -3.99
CA GLY A 61 -23.12 -13.08 -2.92
C GLY A 61 -24.17 -14.17 -3.06
N PRO A 62 -25.31 -14.08 -2.33
CA PRO A 62 -26.32 -15.14 -2.24
C PRO A 62 -27.09 -15.41 -3.54
N ARG A 63 -26.92 -14.59 -4.59
CA ARG A 63 -27.52 -14.81 -5.91
C ARG A 63 -27.06 -16.12 -6.58
N VAL A 64 -25.96 -16.70 -6.11
CA VAL A 64 -25.44 -17.99 -6.58
C VAL A 64 -26.26 -19.18 -6.06
N LEU A 65 -26.92 -19.02 -4.92
CA LEU A 65 -27.62 -20.13 -4.22
C LEU A 65 -28.72 -20.80 -5.06
N PRO A 66 -29.58 -20.09 -5.83
CA PRO A 66 -30.60 -20.74 -6.66
C PRO A 66 -29.98 -21.66 -7.73
N ALA A 67 -28.91 -21.25 -8.40
CA ALA A 67 -28.22 -22.09 -9.39
C ALA A 67 -27.56 -23.29 -8.73
N PHE A 68 -27.01 -23.09 -7.51
CA PHE A 68 -26.39 -24.17 -6.74
C PHE A 68 -27.41 -25.21 -6.32
N TYR A 69 -28.55 -24.79 -5.76
CA TYR A 69 -29.67 -25.67 -5.38
C TYR A 69 -30.21 -26.46 -6.56
N LEU A 70 -30.41 -25.79 -7.70
CA LEU A 70 -30.89 -26.47 -8.92
C LEU A 70 -29.91 -27.53 -9.40
N ASN A 71 -28.61 -27.25 -9.38
CA ASN A 71 -27.59 -28.25 -9.74
C ASN A 71 -27.58 -29.43 -8.79
N ALA A 72 -27.54 -29.19 -7.49
CA ALA A 72 -27.50 -30.24 -6.48
C ALA A 72 -28.74 -31.17 -6.56
N SER A 73 -29.94 -30.57 -6.71
CA SER A 73 -31.19 -31.34 -6.87
C SER A 73 -31.25 -32.09 -8.19
N ALA A 74 -30.92 -31.45 -9.32
CA ALA A 74 -31.02 -32.08 -10.65
C ALA A 74 -29.99 -33.19 -10.84
N CYS A 75 -28.82 -33.11 -10.22
CA CYS A 75 -27.74 -34.08 -10.33
C CYS A 75 -27.86 -35.24 -9.32
N ALA A 76 -28.85 -35.23 -8.42
CA ALA A 76 -29.04 -36.30 -7.41
C ALA A 76 -29.10 -37.69 -8.01
N GLY A 77 -29.77 -37.85 -9.15
CA GLY A 77 -29.84 -39.13 -9.90
C GLY A 77 -28.48 -39.60 -10.41
N LEU A 78 -27.58 -38.73 -10.79
CA LEU A 78 -26.21 -39.08 -11.23
C LEU A 78 -25.39 -39.68 -10.07
N TRP A 79 -25.69 -39.28 -8.85
CA TRP A 79 -25.08 -39.82 -7.63
C TRP A 79 -25.65 -41.19 -7.24
N GLY A 80 -26.67 -41.66 -7.94
CA GLY A 80 -27.33 -42.97 -7.70
C GLY A 80 -28.46 -42.91 -6.69
N LEU A 81 -28.94 -41.69 -6.38
CA LEU A 81 -30.10 -41.50 -5.52
C LEU A 81 -31.39 -41.80 -6.32
N SER A 82 -32.05 -42.91 -6.02
CA SER A 82 -33.15 -43.46 -6.82
C SER A 82 -34.51 -42.82 -6.56
N ARG A 83 -34.68 -42.19 -5.40
CA ARG A 83 -35.95 -41.57 -4.98
C ARG A 83 -36.09 -40.16 -5.55
N VAL A 84 -36.68 -40.04 -6.73
CA VAL A 84 -36.82 -38.79 -7.48
C VAL A 84 -37.60 -37.73 -6.66
N GLU A 85 -38.58 -38.16 -5.87
CA GLU A 85 -39.36 -37.27 -4.98
C GLU A 85 -38.53 -36.57 -3.91
N LEU A 86 -37.37 -37.14 -3.54
CA LEU A 86 -36.45 -36.56 -2.54
C LEU A 86 -35.33 -35.71 -3.15
N TRP A 87 -35.17 -35.63 -4.47
CA TRP A 87 -34.12 -34.83 -5.11
C TRP A 87 -34.11 -33.37 -4.66
N PRO A 88 -35.26 -32.68 -4.50
CA PRO A 88 -35.24 -31.33 -3.95
C PRO A 88 -34.72 -31.23 -2.50
N VAL A 89 -34.93 -32.31 -1.72
CA VAL A 89 -34.47 -32.36 -0.32
C VAL A 89 -32.95 -32.58 -0.25
N TYR A 90 -32.39 -33.43 -1.11
CA TYR A 90 -30.94 -33.69 -1.18
C TYR A 90 -30.13 -32.46 -1.57
N GLY A 91 -30.70 -31.50 -2.33
CA GLY A 91 -30.03 -30.26 -2.69
C GLY A 91 -29.98 -29.22 -1.57
N LEU A 92 -30.76 -29.37 -0.48
CA LEU A 92 -30.83 -28.39 0.60
C LEU A 92 -29.54 -28.30 1.44
N PRO A 93 -28.96 -29.42 1.95
CA PRO A 93 -27.79 -29.36 2.81
C PRO A 93 -26.59 -28.62 2.18
N GLU A 94 -26.30 -28.95 0.92
CA GLU A 94 -25.21 -28.34 0.17
C GLU A 94 -25.44 -26.81 -0.03
N THR A 95 -26.68 -26.42 -0.33
CA THR A 95 -27.07 -25.01 -0.49
C THR A 95 -26.96 -24.27 0.84
N VAL A 96 -27.32 -24.90 1.95
CA VAL A 96 -27.16 -24.37 3.31
C VAL A 96 -25.68 -24.15 3.62
N PHE A 97 -24.81 -25.12 3.26
CA PHE A 97 -23.35 -24.94 3.43
C PHE A 97 -22.84 -23.68 2.77
N VAL A 98 -23.13 -23.47 1.48
CA VAL A 98 -22.66 -22.31 0.72
C VAL A 98 -23.24 -21.01 1.30
N GLY A 99 -24.53 -21.02 1.67
CA GLY A 99 -25.21 -19.87 2.28
C GLY A 99 -24.63 -19.48 3.65
N LEU A 100 -24.43 -20.47 4.53
CA LEU A 100 -23.85 -20.26 5.86
C LEU A 100 -22.38 -19.83 5.78
N SER A 101 -21.61 -20.44 4.87
CA SER A 101 -20.22 -20.03 4.63
C SER A 101 -20.12 -18.55 4.27
N TRP A 102 -20.94 -18.11 3.32
CA TRP A 102 -21.01 -16.70 2.95
C TRP A 102 -21.47 -15.81 4.12
N LEU A 103 -22.53 -16.21 4.82
CA LEU A 103 -23.08 -15.45 5.94
C LEU A 103 -22.06 -15.30 7.07
N PHE A 104 -21.45 -16.39 7.52
CA PHE A 104 -20.56 -16.37 8.68
C PHE A 104 -19.23 -15.68 8.37
N PHE A 105 -18.59 -16.00 7.24
CA PHE A 105 -17.31 -15.41 6.91
C PHE A 105 -17.44 -13.97 6.40
N VAL A 106 -18.32 -13.72 5.41
CA VAL A 106 -18.38 -12.42 4.73
C VAL A 106 -19.18 -11.41 5.53
N LYS A 107 -20.35 -11.78 6.07
CA LYS A 107 -21.25 -10.83 6.75
C LYS A 107 -20.98 -10.71 8.25
N ILE A 108 -20.82 -11.83 8.96
CA ILE A 108 -20.67 -11.82 10.44
C ILE A 108 -19.21 -11.54 10.82
N ALA A 109 -18.26 -12.31 10.28
CA ALA A 109 -16.84 -12.14 10.60
C ALA A 109 -16.19 -10.96 9.83
N SER A 110 -16.90 -10.32 8.89
CA SER A 110 -16.35 -9.27 8.02
C SER A 110 -15.03 -9.69 7.36
N GLY A 111 -15.01 -10.94 6.89
CA GLY A 111 -13.83 -11.59 6.35
C GLY A 111 -13.40 -11.00 5.00
N LYS A 112 -12.12 -10.77 4.83
CA LYS A 112 -11.54 -10.29 3.57
C LYS A 112 -11.33 -11.47 2.62
N ILE A 113 -12.10 -11.51 1.53
CA ILE A 113 -12.16 -12.65 0.60
C ILE A 113 -10.83 -12.98 -0.12
N TRP A 114 -9.88 -12.05 -0.17
CA TRP A 114 -8.54 -12.31 -0.75
C TRP A 114 -7.53 -12.82 0.28
N LEU A 115 -7.94 -13.02 1.54
CA LEU A 115 -7.16 -13.63 2.62
C LEU A 115 -5.77 -12.97 2.79
N PRO A 116 -5.68 -11.68 3.13
CA PRO A 116 -4.43 -10.91 3.10
C PRO A 116 -3.41 -11.33 4.15
N ASP A 117 -3.84 -11.96 5.24
CA ASP A 117 -2.99 -12.31 6.38
C ASP A 117 -3.43 -13.61 7.06
N THR A 118 -2.60 -14.10 7.98
CA THR A 118 -2.86 -15.33 8.75
C THR A 118 -4.17 -15.26 9.53
N LYS A 119 -4.54 -14.11 10.08
CA LYS A 119 -5.78 -13.94 10.86
C LYS A 119 -7.01 -14.16 9.98
N GLN A 120 -7.03 -13.54 8.80
CA GLN A 120 -8.13 -13.69 7.84
C GLN A 120 -8.24 -15.14 7.31
N MET A 121 -7.09 -15.79 7.14
CA MET A 121 -7.09 -17.19 6.73
C MET A 121 -7.66 -18.12 7.83
N ILE A 122 -7.34 -17.89 9.10
CA ILE A 122 -7.93 -18.64 10.22
C ILE A 122 -9.44 -18.38 10.29
N TYR A 123 -9.89 -17.14 10.12
CA TYR A 123 -11.32 -16.82 10.06
C TYR A 123 -12.01 -17.54 8.92
N PHE A 124 -11.42 -17.57 7.72
CA PHE A 124 -11.92 -18.32 6.59
C PHE A 124 -12.02 -19.82 6.90
N LEU A 125 -10.98 -20.41 7.49
CA LEU A 125 -10.97 -21.82 7.85
C LEU A 125 -12.10 -22.15 8.84
N VAL A 126 -12.27 -21.34 9.90
CA VAL A 126 -13.23 -21.65 10.96
C VAL A 126 -14.66 -21.29 10.54
N THR A 127 -14.89 -20.04 10.15
CA THR A 127 -16.25 -19.51 9.91
C THR A 127 -16.71 -19.75 8.47
N GLY A 128 -15.80 -19.84 7.52
CA GLY A 128 -16.10 -20.09 6.12
C GLY A 128 -16.23 -21.56 5.76
N ILE A 129 -15.48 -22.44 6.42
CA ILE A 129 -15.47 -23.86 6.08
C ILE A 129 -15.93 -24.74 7.25
N LEU A 130 -15.21 -24.78 8.38
CA LEU A 130 -15.43 -25.79 9.43
C LEU A 130 -16.84 -25.76 10.01
N ILE A 131 -17.31 -24.60 10.47
CA ILE A 131 -18.64 -24.49 11.09
C ILE A 131 -19.75 -24.82 10.08
N PRO A 132 -19.78 -24.24 8.86
CA PRO A 132 -20.79 -24.60 7.86
C PRO A 132 -20.74 -26.09 7.45
N LEU A 133 -19.53 -26.65 7.37
CA LEU A 133 -19.33 -28.07 6.98
C LEU A 133 -19.94 -29.02 7.99
N VAL A 134 -19.74 -28.78 9.28
CA VAL A 134 -20.34 -29.63 10.33
C VAL A 134 -21.86 -29.61 10.22
N ILE A 135 -22.48 -28.43 10.09
CA ILE A 135 -23.93 -28.30 9.96
C ILE A 135 -24.43 -29.01 8.71
N TYR A 136 -23.77 -28.79 7.58
CA TYR A 136 -24.10 -29.42 6.30
C TYR A 136 -24.06 -30.94 6.39
N LYS A 137 -22.98 -31.51 6.97
CA LYS A 137 -22.81 -32.95 7.06
C LYS A 137 -23.87 -33.59 7.95
N PHE A 138 -24.16 -33.02 9.11
CA PHE A 138 -25.26 -33.51 9.95
C PHE A 138 -26.59 -33.51 9.21
N MET A 139 -26.90 -32.49 8.43
CA MET A 139 -28.13 -32.43 7.64
C MET A 139 -28.16 -33.52 6.55
N LEU A 140 -27.07 -33.65 5.77
CA LEU A 140 -27.00 -34.55 4.64
C LEU A 140 -27.11 -36.00 5.09
N GLU A 141 -26.31 -36.44 6.06
CA GLU A 141 -26.30 -37.82 6.54
C GLU A 141 -27.60 -38.17 7.26
N SER A 142 -28.22 -37.20 7.96
CA SER A 142 -29.55 -37.43 8.55
C SER A 142 -30.63 -37.65 7.49
N ILE A 143 -30.57 -36.90 6.37
CA ILE A 143 -31.50 -37.08 5.25
C ILE A 143 -31.28 -38.45 4.60
N PHE A 144 -30.03 -38.87 4.35
CA PHE A 144 -29.73 -40.19 3.79
C PHE A 144 -30.22 -41.35 4.68
N MET A 145 -30.01 -41.21 6.00
CA MET A 145 -30.52 -42.21 6.96
C MET A 145 -32.05 -42.28 6.94
N LEU A 146 -32.75 -41.13 7.00
CA LEU A 146 -34.21 -41.07 6.98
C LEU A 146 -34.80 -41.56 5.64
N ALA A 147 -34.12 -41.31 4.54
CA ALA A 147 -34.48 -41.80 3.23
C ALA A 147 -34.22 -43.30 3.04
N GLY A 148 -33.43 -43.91 3.91
CA GLY A 148 -33.02 -45.32 3.80
C GLY A 148 -31.92 -45.54 2.75
N ASP A 149 -31.22 -44.48 2.33
CA ASP A 149 -30.11 -44.53 1.39
C ASP A 149 -28.78 -44.90 2.09
N ALA A 150 -28.71 -44.77 3.42
CA ALA A 150 -27.57 -45.14 4.24
C ALA A 150 -27.99 -45.95 5.48
N PRO A 151 -27.24 -47.02 5.86
CA PRO A 151 -27.53 -47.79 7.07
C PRO A 151 -27.19 -46.99 8.32
N VAL A 152 -28.06 -47.08 9.33
CA VAL A 152 -27.91 -46.36 10.62
C VAL A 152 -26.60 -46.73 11.33
N GLU A 153 -26.14 -47.94 11.21
CA GLU A 153 -24.92 -48.46 11.84
C GLU A 153 -23.64 -47.71 11.38
N ASN A 154 -23.64 -47.23 10.15
CA ASN A 154 -22.50 -46.55 9.55
C ASN A 154 -22.57 -45.01 9.62
N TYR A 155 -23.60 -44.45 10.26
CA TYR A 155 -23.84 -42.98 10.28
C TYR A 155 -22.63 -42.17 10.69
N TRP A 156 -22.02 -42.47 11.84
CA TRP A 156 -20.87 -41.72 12.35
C TRP A 156 -19.62 -41.89 11.50
N ASN A 157 -19.39 -43.10 11.01
CA ASN A 157 -18.23 -43.36 10.16
C ASN A 157 -18.34 -42.62 8.83
N LEU A 158 -19.51 -42.63 8.22
CA LEU A 158 -19.80 -41.96 6.95
C LEU A 158 -19.71 -40.44 7.13
N LEU A 159 -20.34 -39.89 8.21
CA LEU A 159 -20.29 -38.46 8.52
C LEU A 159 -18.84 -37.94 8.65
N ILE A 160 -17.98 -38.65 9.36
CA ILE A 160 -16.60 -38.21 9.61
C ILE A 160 -15.76 -38.37 8.34
N THR A 161 -15.81 -39.52 7.69
CA THR A 161 -14.97 -39.85 6.53
C THR A 161 -15.30 -38.96 5.33
N THR A 162 -16.57 -38.85 4.96
CA THR A 162 -16.96 -37.96 3.85
C THR A 162 -16.80 -36.50 4.21
N GLY A 163 -16.94 -36.13 5.51
CA GLY A 163 -16.70 -34.78 6.02
C GLY A 163 -15.27 -34.33 5.79
N PHE A 164 -14.26 -35.16 6.06
CA PHE A 164 -12.86 -34.79 5.78
C PHE A 164 -12.58 -34.72 4.27
N GLY A 165 -13.20 -35.57 3.44
CA GLY A 165 -13.11 -35.48 1.99
C GLY A 165 -13.63 -34.15 1.45
N ASP A 166 -14.82 -33.73 1.88
CA ASP A 166 -15.43 -32.45 1.51
C ASP A 166 -14.64 -31.26 2.04
N PHE A 167 -14.07 -31.38 3.25
CA PHE A 167 -13.17 -30.38 3.81
C PHE A 167 -11.94 -30.19 2.93
N ILE A 168 -11.21 -31.27 2.62
CA ILE A 168 -9.97 -31.19 1.83
C ILE A 168 -10.27 -30.64 0.44
N SER A 169 -11.31 -31.15 -0.24
CA SER A 169 -11.66 -30.67 -1.58
C SER A 169 -12.06 -29.19 -1.59
N THR A 170 -12.91 -28.78 -0.64
CA THR A 170 -13.34 -27.38 -0.53
C THR A 170 -12.17 -26.46 -0.22
N PHE A 171 -11.34 -26.82 0.75
CA PHE A 171 -10.21 -26.02 1.20
C PHE A 171 -9.13 -25.87 0.11
N CYS A 172 -8.70 -26.98 -0.49
CA CYS A 172 -7.62 -26.97 -1.48
C CYS A 172 -8.03 -26.39 -2.84
N VAL A 173 -9.32 -26.39 -3.19
CA VAL A 173 -9.78 -25.84 -4.47
C VAL A 173 -10.22 -24.38 -4.32
N SER A 174 -10.91 -24.01 -3.24
CA SER A 174 -11.34 -22.62 -3.06
C SER A 174 -10.18 -21.64 -2.79
N LEU A 175 -9.14 -22.06 -2.06
CA LEU A 175 -8.00 -21.19 -1.73
C LEU A 175 -7.27 -20.64 -2.96
N PRO A 176 -6.84 -21.44 -3.96
CA PRO A 176 -6.20 -20.89 -5.16
C PRO A 176 -7.14 -19.98 -5.94
N LEU A 177 -8.43 -20.33 -6.04
CA LEU A 177 -9.41 -19.48 -6.71
C LEU A 177 -9.53 -18.11 -6.02
N LEU A 178 -9.69 -18.12 -4.71
CA LEU A 178 -9.77 -16.88 -3.92
C LEU A 178 -8.45 -16.08 -3.98
N HIS A 179 -7.32 -16.74 -3.83
CA HIS A 179 -6.02 -16.06 -3.80
C HIS A 179 -5.62 -15.45 -5.15
N PHE A 180 -5.73 -16.22 -6.25
CA PHE A 180 -5.23 -15.79 -7.55
C PHE A 180 -6.26 -15.07 -8.44
N LEU A 181 -7.56 -15.43 -8.30
CA LEU A 181 -8.59 -14.85 -9.17
C LEU A 181 -9.30 -13.65 -8.56
N THR A 182 -9.48 -13.59 -7.22
CA THR A 182 -10.14 -12.44 -6.58
C THR A 182 -9.54 -11.09 -6.99
N PRO A 183 -8.21 -10.90 -7.04
CA PRO A 183 -7.62 -9.64 -7.50
C PRO A 183 -7.94 -9.31 -8.96
N ARG A 184 -8.06 -10.33 -9.82
CA ARG A 184 -8.44 -10.14 -11.23
C ARG A 184 -9.92 -9.77 -11.37
N MET A 185 -10.79 -10.39 -10.55
CA MET A 185 -12.21 -10.05 -10.47
C MET A 185 -12.42 -8.63 -9.95
N ALA A 186 -11.65 -8.22 -8.94
CA ALA A 186 -11.68 -6.85 -8.42
C ALA A 186 -11.32 -5.81 -9.47
N LYS A 187 -10.24 -6.03 -10.24
CA LYS A 187 -9.82 -5.14 -11.34
C LYS A 187 -10.87 -5.01 -12.45
N ARG A 188 -11.69 -6.03 -12.65
CA ARG A 188 -12.79 -6.05 -13.62
C ARG A 188 -14.12 -5.60 -13.03
N GLU A 189 -14.13 -5.12 -11.80
CA GLU A 189 -15.33 -4.70 -11.07
C GLU A 189 -16.41 -5.80 -10.94
N LEU A 190 -16.00 -7.05 -10.90
CA LEU A 190 -16.88 -8.23 -10.85
C LEU A 190 -17.07 -8.77 -9.41
N LEU A 191 -16.85 -7.98 -8.38
CA LEU A 191 -17.10 -8.32 -6.98
C LEU A 191 -18.31 -7.54 -6.46
N LEU A 192 -19.17 -8.23 -5.68
CA LEU A 192 -20.33 -7.61 -5.03
C LEU A 192 -19.89 -6.53 -4.02
N GLN A 193 -18.86 -6.81 -3.25
CA GLN A 193 -18.29 -5.87 -2.29
C GLN A 193 -17.05 -5.21 -2.89
N ALA A 194 -17.15 -3.89 -3.12
CA ALA A 194 -16.02 -3.08 -3.57
C ALA A 194 -15.15 -2.73 -2.35
N GLU A 195 -14.32 -3.65 -1.90
CA GLU A 195 -13.27 -3.29 -0.96
C GLU A 195 -12.10 -2.63 -1.70
N LYS A 196 -11.59 -1.51 -1.15
CA LYS A 196 -10.27 -1.00 -1.56
C LYS A 196 -9.24 -2.06 -1.18
N MET A 197 -8.92 -2.92 -2.14
CA MET A 197 -7.77 -3.79 -1.98
C MET A 197 -6.55 -2.88 -1.96
N GLU A 198 -5.91 -2.72 -0.81
CA GLU A 198 -4.52 -2.31 -0.76
C GLU A 198 -3.73 -3.40 -1.47
N TYR A 199 -3.58 -3.21 -2.76
CA TYR A 199 -2.83 -4.10 -3.62
C TYR A 199 -1.34 -3.90 -3.32
N VAL A 200 -0.92 -4.40 -2.17
CA VAL A 200 0.49 -4.69 -2.01
C VAL A 200 0.76 -5.80 -3.01
N SER A 201 1.61 -5.54 -3.98
CA SER A 201 2.08 -6.55 -4.95
C SER A 201 2.88 -7.63 -4.20
N GLN A 202 2.17 -8.42 -3.39
CA GLN A 202 2.73 -9.51 -2.57
C GLN A 202 3.15 -10.71 -3.41
N TYR A 203 2.93 -10.64 -4.72
CA TYR A 203 3.51 -11.62 -5.62
C TYR A 203 4.98 -11.27 -5.79
N SER A 204 5.83 -11.81 -4.90
CA SER A 204 7.22 -11.99 -5.27
C SER A 204 7.20 -12.78 -6.58
N VAL A 205 7.47 -12.09 -7.68
CA VAL A 205 7.63 -12.77 -8.97
C VAL A 205 8.73 -13.79 -8.76
N LEU A 206 8.35 -15.06 -8.68
CA LEU A 206 9.30 -16.15 -8.48
C LEU A 206 10.36 -16.03 -9.59
N ARG A 207 11.64 -16.06 -9.21
CA ARG A 207 12.72 -16.07 -10.18
C ARG A 207 12.64 -17.35 -11.01
N LYS A 208 13.15 -17.34 -12.24
CA LYS A 208 13.12 -18.54 -13.13
C LYS A 208 13.65 -19.80 -12.46
N ALA A 209 14.70 -19.68 -11.66
CA ALA A 209 15.24 -20.80 -10.88
C ALA A 209 14.24 -21.35 -9.84
N GLN A 210 13.44 -20.49 -9.21
CA GLN A 210 12.43 -20.89 -8.23
C GLN A 210 11.24 -21.61 -8.89
N TRP A 211 10.88 -21.23 -10.12
CA TRP A 211 9.87 -21.96 -10.90
C TRP A 211 10.36 -23.36 -11.28
N LEU A 212 11.65 -23.50 -11.63
CA LEU A 212 12.23 -24.81 -11.92
C LEU A 212 12.24 -25.71 -10.67
N GLU A 213 12.61 -25.13 -9.52
CA GLU A 213 12.59 -25.84 -8.23
C GLU A 213 11.17 -26.29 -7.86
N LEU A 214 10.16 -25.44 -8.05
CA LEU A 214 8.76 -25.78 -7.80
C LEU A 214 8.25 -26.87 -8.76
N LEU A 215 8.64 -26.81 -10.02
CA LEU A 215 8.34 -27.86 -11.01
C LEU A 215 8.97 -29.20 -10.61
N LEU A 216 10.22 -29.19 -10.15
CA LEU A 216 10.88 -30.39 -9.64
C LEU A 216 10.12 -30.98 -8.44
N MET A 217 9.62 -30.14 -7.51
CA MET A 217 8.80 -30.61 -6.40
C MET A 217 7.49 -31.24 -6.89
N ALA A 218 6.86 -30.68 -7.93
CA ALA A 218 5.67 -31.25 -8.54
C ALA A 218 5.96 -32.62 -9.20
N VAL A 219 7.10 -32.78 -9.87
CA VAL A 219 7.54 -34.06 -10.44
C VAL A 219 7.80 -35.11 -9.35
N ILE A 220 8.44 -34.71 -8.24
CA ILE A 220 8.67 -35.60 -7.08
C ILE A 220 7.32 -36.04 -6.48
N ALA A 221 6.36 -35.11 -6.31
CA ALA A 221 5.01 -35.45 -5.83
C ALA A 221 4.31 -36.44 -6.76
N SER A 222 4.44 -36.28 -8.09
CA SER A 222 3.90 -37.23 -9.06
C SER A 222 4.55 -38.62 -8.93
N GLY A 223 5.88 -38.67 -8.74
CA GLY A 223 6.60 -39.89 -8.51
C GLY A 223 6.15 -40.62 -7.24
N ILE A 224 5.99 -39.89 -6.13
CA ILE A 224 5.46 -40.42 -4.87
C ILE A 224 4.10 -41.11 -5.12
N ASN A 225 3.15 -40.40 -5.77
CA ASN A 225 1.81 -40.92 -6.00
C ASN A 225 1.72 -42.02 -7.08
N LEU A 226 2.73 -42.11 -7.97
CA LEU A 226 2.75 -43.16 -9.02
C LEU A 226 3.38 -44.47 -8.53
N PHE A 227 4.43 -44.39 -7.70
CA PHE A 227 5.26 -45.53 -7.32
C PHE A 227 4.99 -46.02 -5.89
N LEU A 228 4.37 -45.21 -5.04
CA LEU A 228 4.08 -45.57 -3.64
C LEU A 228 2.59 -45.55 -3.40
N ASP A 229 2.12 -46.46 -2.52
CA ASP A 229 0.72 -46.46 -2.09
C ASP A 229 0.43 -45.22 -1.24
N PHE A 230 -0.52 -44.42 -1.73
CA PHE A 230 -0.91 -43.19 -1.03
C PHE A 230 -1.41 -43.46 0.41
N ILE A 231 -2.08 -44.56 0.65
CA ILE A 231 -2.63 -44.92 1.97
C ILE A 231 -1.51 -44.98 3.02
N ASP A 232 -0.38 -45.57 2.65
CA ASP A 232 0.73 -45.80 3.57
C ASP A 232 1.71 -44.62 3.60
N TYR A 233 1.85 -43.86 2.48
CA TYR A 233 2.89 -42.83 2.30
C TYR A 233 2.35 -41.42 2.11
N TRP A 234 1.08 -41.13 2.45
CA TRP A 234 0.45 -39.82 2.34
C TRP A 234 1.27 -38.66 3.00
N PHE A 235 1.98 -38.97 4.08
CA PHE A 235 2.78 -38.01 4.82
C PHE A 235 3.98 -37.47 4.04
N LEU A 236 4.49 -38.18 3.03
CA LEU A 236 5.56 -37.72 2.15
C LEU A 236 5.12 -36.51 1.34
N ASN A 237 3.90 -36.51 0.84
CA ASN A 237 3.30 -35.34 0.19
C ASN A 237 3.19 -34.14 1.15
N GLY A 238 2.90 -34.40 2.43
CA GLY A 238 2.87 -33.37 3.46
C GLY A 238 4.24 -32.76 3.75
N ILE A 239 5.29 -33.58 3.81
CA ILE A 239 6.68 -33.11 3.97
C ILE A 239 7.09 -32.24 2.78
N LEU A 240 6.76 -32.68 1.56
CA LEU A 240 7.05 -31.92 0.34
C LEU A 240 6.30 -30.59 0.32
N SER A 241 5.03 -30.58 0.69
CA SER A 241 4.23 -29.36 0.82
C SER A 241 4.79 -28.42 1.90
N LEU A 242 5.28 -28.96 3.02
CA LEU A 242 5.92 -28.18 4.07
C LEU A 242 7.22 -27.51 3.58
N TYR A 243 8.04 -28.25 2.83
CA TYR A 243 9.22 -27.65 2.18
C TYR A 243 8.83 -26.48 1.29
N VAL A 244 7.80 -26.65 0.43
CA VAL A 244 7.29 -25.58 -0.43
C VAL A 244 6.77 -24.38 0.39
N ALA A 245 6.09 -24.65 1.51
CA ALA A 245 5.57 -23.61 2.40
C ALA A 245 6.69 -22.73 2.99
N ILE A 246 7.73 -23.37 3.50
CA ILE A 246 8.89 -22.65 4.09
C ILE A 246 9.71 -21.94 3.01
N ARG A 247 9.92 -22.60 1.86
CA ARG A 247 10.80 -22.11 0.79
C ARG A 247 10.15 -21.02 -0.06
N PHE A 248 8.87 -21.13 -0.38
CA PHE A 248 8.18 -20.25 -1.35
C PHE A 248 7.03 -19.43 -0.73
N GLY A 249 6.52 -19.83 0.42
CA GLY A 249 5.41 -19.17 1.11
C GLY A 249 4.03 -19.55 0.57
N PHE A 250 3.02 -18.74 0.92
CA PHE A 250 1.60 -19.09 0.80
C PHE A 250 1.14 -19.49 -0.62
N GLY A 251 1.38 -18.63 -1.61
CA GLY A 251 0.86 -18.84 -2.96
C GLY A 251 1.33 -20.17 -3.60
N ALA A 252 2.64 -20.49 -3.44
CA ALA A 252 3.20 -21.74 -3.95
C ALA A 252 2.65 -22.94 -3.20
N THR A 253 2.48 -22.85 -1.87
CA THR A 253 1.91 -23.92 -1.04
C THR A 253 0.48 -24.25 -1.44
N VAL A 254 -0.34 -23.23 -1.67
CA VAL A 254 -1.72 -23.38 -2.11
C VAL A 254 -1.78 -24.12 -3.44
N LEU A 255 -0.95 -23.73 -4.42
CA LEU A 255 -0.87 -24.42 -5.72
C LEU A 255 -0.37 -25.86 -5.58
N MET A 256 0.64 -26.09 -4.74
CA MET A 256 1.19 -27.41 -4.52
C MET A 256 0.19 -28.36 -3.87
N ASN A 257 -0.53 -27.91 -2.83
CA ASN A 257 -1.57 -28.73 -2.19
C ASN A 257 -2.72 -29.08 -3.15
N SER A 258 -3.13 -28.10 -4.00
CA SER A 258 -4.15 -28.35 -5.02
C SER A 258 -3.66 -29.34 -6.09
N TYR A 259 -2.40 -29.21 -6.50
CA TYR A 259 -1.76 -30.16 -7.42
C TYR A 259 -1.69 -31.58 -6.83
N ILE A 260 -1.21 -31.71 -5.59
CA ILE A 260 -1.14 -33.01 -4.90
C ILE A 260 -2.55 -33.62 -4.76
N LEU A 261 -3.56 -32.80 -4.43
CA LEU A 261 -4.95 -33.26 -4.36
C LEU A 261 -5.41 -33.90 -5.69
N ILE A 262 -5.14 -33.21 -6.81
CA ILE A 262 -5.52 -33.67 -8.14
C ILE A 262 -4.82 -34.98 -8.49
N ILE A 263 -3.50 -35.05 -8.33
CA ILE A 263 -2.74 -36.28 -8.69
C ILE A 263 -3.07 -37.44 -7.77
N THR A 264 -3.41 -37.19 -6.51
CA THR A 264 -3.72 -38.24 -5.53
C THR A 264 -5.09 -38.86 -5.75
N TYR A 265 -6.11 -38.05 -6.09
CA TYR A 265 -7.50 -38.53 -6.16
C TYR A 265 -8.04 -38.64 -7.58
N MET A 266 -7.73 -37.68 -8.48
CA MET A 266 -8.28 -37.66 -9.83
C MET A 266 -7.55 -38.57 -10.80
N VAL A 267 -6.21 -38.65 -10.70
CA VAL A 267 -5.43 -39.50 -11.62
C VAL A 267 -5.71 -41.00 -11.42
N PRO A 268 -5.70 -41.55 -10.19
CA PRO A 268 -6.09 -42.95 -9.98
C PRO A 268 -7.55 -43.23 -10.39
N ALA A 269 -8.48 -42.30 -10.08
CA ALA A 269 -9.90 -42.47 -10.46
C ALA A 269 -10.07 -42.54 -11.99
N ALA A 270 -9.36 -41.68 -12.75
CA ALA A 270 -9.41 -41.71 -14.21
C ALA A 270 -8.77 -42.97 -14.83
N ILE A 271 -7.66 -43.47 -14.27
CA ILE A 271 -6.96 -44.65 -14.76
C ILE A 271 -7.78 -45.92 -14.52
N HIS A 272 -8.45 -46.04 -13.37
CA HIS A 272 -9.20 -47.21 -12.96
C HIS A 272 -10.71 -47.10 -13.26
N HIS A 273 -11.14 -46.19 -14.14
CA HIS A 273 -12.55 -46.02 -14.55
C HIS A 273 -13.51 -45.84 -13.36
N GLY A 274 -13.16 -45.02 -12.39
CA GLY A 274 -13.98 -44.76 -11.21
C GLY A 274 -13.89 -45.82 -10.11
N TYR A 275 -13.13 -46.90 -10.30
CA TYR A 275 -12.93 -47.92 -9.28
C TYR A 275 -11.61 -47.64 -8.53
N LEU A 276 -11.69 -46.94 -7.41
CA LEU A 276 -10.58 -46.93 -6.45
C LEU A 276 -10.55 -48.31 -5.76
N PRO A 277 -9.40 -49.02 -5.75
CA PRO A 277 -9.28 -50.32 -5.12
C PRO A 277 -9.71 -50.26 -3.65
N HIS A 278 -10.34 -51.30 -3.15
CA HIS A 278 -10.96 -51.45 -1.84
C HIS A 278 -10.14 -50.81 -0.71
N PHE A 279 -10.43 -49.55 -0.38
CA PHE A 279 -9.95 -48.97 0.86
C PHE A 279 -10.75 -49.55 2.02
N ALA A 280 -10.07 -50.19 2.97
CA ALA A 280 -10.73 -50.47 4.25
C ALA A 280 -11.16 -49.14 4.86
N GLU A 281 -12.40 -48.97 5.27
CA GLU A 281 -12.97 -47.71 5.80
C GLU A 281 -12.10 -47.09 6.90
N SER A 282 -11.49 -47.94 7.75
CA SER A 282 -10.60 -47.51 8.83
C SER A 282 -9.28 -46.87 8.33
N GLN A 283 -8.73 -47.36 7.20
CA GLN A 283 -7.51 -46.78 6.59
C GLN A 283 -7.83 -45.45 5.91
N MET A 284 -8.99 -45.33 5.27
CA MET A 284 -9.45 -44.12 4.62
C MET A 284 -9.59 -42.94 5.60
N LEU A 285 -10.22 -43.18 6.77
CA LEU A 285 -10.37 -42.14 7.79
C LEU A 285 -9.01 -41.62 8.27
N ARG A 286 -8.07 -42.54 8.58
CA ARG A 286 -6.71 -42.17 9.02
C ARG A 286 -5.98 -41.30 7.99
N THR A 287 -6.05 -41.68 6.72
CA THR A 287 -5.40 -41.01 5.61
C THR A 287 -6.00 -39.64 5.36
N GLN A 288 -7.32 -39.50 5.35
CA GLN A 288 -8.00 -38.23 5.14
C GLN A 288 -7.77 -37.26 6.30
N LEU A 289 -7.88 -37.73 7.55
CA LEU A 289 -7.61 -36.89 8.72
C LEU A 289 -6.15 -36.37 8.70
N GLY A 290 -5.19 -37.28 8.43
CA GLY A 290 -3.79 -36.92 8.35
C GLY A 290 -3.52 -35.91 7.24
N THR A 291 -4.06 -36.12 6.06
CA THR A 291 -3.94 -35.22 4.91
C THR A 291 -4.57 -33.84 5.21
N ALA A 292 -5.77 -33.82 5.80
CA ALA A 292 -6.43 -32.57 6.19
C ALA A 292 -5.60 -31.76 7.16
N LEU A 293 -5.07 -32.40 8.21
CA LEU A 293 -4.21 -31.75 9.21
C LEU A 293 -2.91 -31.21 8.58
N LEU A 294 -2.25 -32.02 7.72
CA LEU A 294 -1.05 -31.57 7.02
C LEU A 294 -1.31 -30.40 6.07
N TYR A 295 -2.40 -30.41 5.34
CA TYR A 295 -2.74 -29.31 4.42
C TYR A 295 -3.03 -28.02 5.19
N VAL A 296 -3.80 -28.09 6.28
CA VAL A 296 -4.01 -26.93 7.15
C VAL A 296 -2.69 -26.42 7.70
N PHE A 297 -1.86 -27.32 8.24
CA PHE A 297 -0.57 -26.96 8.82
C PHE A 297 0.38 -26.31 7.78
N THR A 298 0.51 -26.91 6.59
CA THR A 298 1.39 -26.38 5.54
C THR A 298 0.91 -25.05 5.00
N ILE A 299 -0.41 -24.86 4.83
CA ILE A 299 -0.99 -23.60 4.38
C ILE A 299 -0.81 -22.49 5.43
N ILE A 300 -1.04 -22.79 6.72
CA ILE A 300 -0.78 -21.83 7.81
C ILE A 300 0.71 -21.47 7.84
N THR A 301 1.60 -22.46 7.76
CA THR A 301 3.05 -22.21 7.72
C THR A 301 3.44 -21.34 6.53
N GLY A 302 2.96 -21.66 5.34
CA GLY A 302 3.23 -20.87 4.13
C GLY A 302 2.72 -19.43 4.25
N ARG A 303 1.58 -19.23 4.91
CA ARG A 303 1.03 -17.91 5.18
C ARG A 303 1.89 -17.14 6.18
N LEU A 304 2.26 -17.76 7.31
CA LEU A 304 3.15 -17.16 8.30
C LEU A 304 4.49 -16.75 7.69
N VAL A 305 5.10 -17.61 6.88
CA VAL A 305 6.36 -17.29 6.17
C VAL A 305 6.18 -16.08 5.25
N SER A 306 5.06 -16.00 4.53
CA SER A 306 4.77 -14.84 3.67
C SER A 306 4.57 -13.56 4.47
N ASP A 307 3.85 -13.61 5.58
CA ASP A 307 3.62 -12.46 6.47
C ASP A 307 4.92 -11.99 7.14
N MET A 308 5.78 -12.92 7.58
CA MET A 308 7.11 -12.61 8.12
C MET A 308 8.01 -11.90 7.10
N ARG A 309 8.10 -12.40 5.87
CA ARG A 309 8.90 -11.78 4.79
C ARG A 309 8.42 -10.37 4.46
N LEU A 310 7.11 -10.17 4.44
CA LEU A 310 6.54 -8.85 4.20
C LEU A 310 6.88 -7.89 5.34
N SER A 311 6.79 -8.35 6.59
CA SER A 311 7.17 -7.56 7.77
C SER A 311 8.65 -7.21 7.76
N GLU A 312 9.53 -8.17 7.44
CA GLU A 312 10.96 -7.96 7.30
C GLU A 312 11.30 -6.93 6.22
N ALA A 313 10.66 -7.03 5.04
CA ALA A 313 10.86 -6.06 3.97
C ALA A 313 10.45 -4.63 4.39
N ARG A 314 9.33 -4.49 5.11
CA ARG A 314 8.88 -3.20 5.66
C ARG A 314 9.85 -2.65 6.72
N LEU A 315 10.35 -3.51 7.60
CA LEU A 315 11.33 -3.11 8.62
C LEU A 315 12.63 -2.64 7.98
N ASN A 316 13.14 -3.35 6.98
CA ASN A 316 14.35 -2.96 6.27
C ASN A 316 14.17 -1.61 5.57
N GLN A 317 13.05 -1.40 4.87
CA GLN A 317 12.75 -0.10 4.27
C GLN A 317 12.73 1.03 5.32
N ARG A 318 12.06 0.83 6.46
CA ARG A 318 12.02 1.83 7.54
C ARG A 318 13.39 2.09 8.16
N ASN A 319 14.21 1.04 8.29
CA ASN A 319 15.57 1.18 8.78
C ASN A 319 16.44 2.00 7.81
N ASP A 320 16.31 1.78 6.50
CA ASP A 320 17.02 2.56 5.49
C ASP A 320 16.59 4.04 5.52
N GLU A 321 15.28 4.32 5.62
CA GLU A 321 14.74 5.67 5.79
C GLU A 321 15.32 6.35 7.05
N LEU A 322 15.36 5.65 8.19
CA LEU A 322 15.92 6.16 9.44
C LEU A 322 17.43 6.43 9.34
N ASN A 323 18.18 5.54 8.72
CA ASN A 323 19.62 5.70 8.51
C ASN A 323 19.92 6.92 7.63
N GLN A 324 19.13 7.13 6.58
CA GLN A 324 19.24 8.30 5.73
C GLN A 324 18.96 9.59 6.53
N MET A 325 17.86 9.62 7.30
CA MET A 325 17.52 10.76 8.14
C MET A 325 18.61 11.06 9.19
N ASN A 326 19.20 10.00 9.80
CA ASN A 326 20.27 10.17 10.78
C ASN A 326 21.55 10.74 10.14
N SER A 327 21.91 10.26 8.95
CA SER A 327 23.08 10.79 8.22
C SER A 327 22.90 12.26 7.80
N GLU A 328 21.68 12.67 7.45
CA GLU A 328 21.36 14.08 7.18
C GLU A 328 21.47 14.93 8.46
N LEU A 329 21.01 14.40 9.60
CA LEU A 329 21.12 15.08 10.90
C LEU A 329 22.60 15.25 11.31
N ASP A 330 23.43 14.23 11.15
CA ASP A 330 24.86 14.31 11.48
C ASP A 330 25.57 15.36 10.65
N ARG A 331 25.29 15.43 9.35
CA ARG A 331 25.83 16.48 8.47
C ARG A 331 25.38 17.87 8.91
N PHE A 332 24.11 18.00 9.29
CA PHE A 332 23.55 19.26 9.79
C PHE A 332 24.28 19.70 11.06
N VAL A 333 24.38 18.84 12.07
CA VAL A 333 25.05 19.15 13.35
C VAL A 333 26.50 19.54 13.13
N TYR A 334 27.23 18.79 12.28
CA TYR A 334 28.62 19.08 11.95
C TYR A 334 28.78 20.47 11.31
N SER A 335 27.97 20.78 10.28
CA SER A 335 28.06 22.06 9.56
C SER A 335 27.65 23.23 10.42
N VAL A 336 26.57 23.10 11.19
CA VAL A 336 26.14 24.15 12.15
C VAL A 336 27.27 24.46 13.17
N SER A 337 27.86 23.39 13.73
CA SER A 337 28.95 23.55 14.71
C SER A 337 30.19 24.26 14.09
N HIS A 338 30.54 23.91 12.85
CA HIS A 338 31.65 24.52 12.12
C HIS A 338 31.39 26.03 11.85
N ASP A 339 30.20 26.35 11.32
CA ASP A 339 29.85 27.70 10.88
C ASP A 339 29.55 28.66 12.05
N LEU A 340 29.15 28.15 13.22
CA LEU A 340 29.10 28.89 14.47
C LEU A 340 30.50 29.18 15.04
N SER A 341 31.41 28.21 14.93
CA SER A 341 32.75 28.33 15.52
C SER A 341 33.63 29.34 14.79
N ALA A 342 33.47 29.53 13.47
CA ALA A 342 34.30 30.43 12.68
C ALA A 342 34.17 31.92 13.07
N PRO A 343 32.97 32.55 13.10
CA PRO A 343 32.80 33.92 13.52
C PRO A 343 33.13 34.12 15.01
N LEU A 344 32.84 33.15 15.87
CA LEU A 344 33.18 33.22 17.28
C LEU A 344 34.70 33.25 17.49
N LYS A 345 35.47 32.43 16.78
CA LYS A 345 36.95 32.47 16.82
C LYS A 345 37.48 33.78 16.29
N SER A 346 36.86 34.35 15.25
CA SER A 346 37.22 35.67 14.72
C SER A 346 37.01 36.77 15.76
N ILE A 347 35.86 36.77 16.45
CA ILE A 347 35.57 37.72 17.55
C ILE A 347 36.63 37.61 18.66
N LEU A 348 36.86 36.38 19.15
CA LEU A 348 37.83 36.13 20.22
C LEU A 348 39.27 36.53 19.82
N GLY A 349 39.67 36.26 18.59
CA GLY A 349 40.96 36.67 18.04
C GLY A 349 41.13 38.17 17.98
N LEU A 350 40.11 38.90 17.46
CA LEU A 350 40.10 40.35 17.38
C LEU A 350 40.12 41.01 18.77
N VAL A 351 39.37 40.47 19.73
CA VAL A 351 39.43 40.93 21.15
C VAL A 351 40.83 40.75 21.74
N SER A 352 41.47 39.60 21.47
CA SER A 352 42.84 39.34 21.95
C SER A 352 43.86 40.28 21.33
N ILE A 353 43.77 40.57 20.02
CA ILE A 353 44.64 41.52 19.32
C ILE A 353 44.39 42.95 19.84
N SER A 354 43.13 43.35 19.98
CA SER A 354 42.78 44.69 20.51
C SER A 354 43.33 44.94 21.91
N ARG A 355 43.47 43.92 22.75
CA ARG A 355 44.11 44.07 24.09
C ARG A 355 45.62 44.33 24.04
N LEU A 356 46.27 43.98 22.95
CA LEU A 356 47.71 44.16 22.75
C LEU A 356 48.06 45.44 21.97
N THR A 357 47.08 46.03 21.30
CA THR A 357 47.24 47.22 20.45
C THR A 357 47.08 48.49 21.31
N THR A 358 47.92 49.47 21.08
CA THR A 358 47.90 50.79 21.78
C THR A 358 47.38 51.92 20.90
N ALA A 359 47.22 51.69 19.60
CA ALA A 359 46.76 52.66 18.63
C ALA A 359 45.25 52.84 18.60
N GLU A 360 44.71 54.01 18.91
CA GLU A 360 43.27 54.29 19.03
C GLU A 360 42.49 54.05 17.71
N ASN A 361 43.10 54.30 16.55
CA ASN A 361 42.48 54.07 15.23
C ASN A 361 42.33 52.58 14.90
N GLU A 362 43.25 51.73 15.37
CA GLU A 362 43.18 50.28 15.18
C GLU A 362 42.09 49.62 16.04
N HIS A 363 41.85 50.17 17.24
CA HIS A 363 40.74 49.68 18.08
C HIS A 363 39.39 49.86 17.43
N ARG A 364 39.14 51.01 16.78
CA ARG A 364 37.87 51.25 16.06
C ARG A 364 37.69 50.23 14.94
N HIS A 365 38.72 49.99 14.15
CA HIS A 365 38.67 48.98 13.09
C HIS A 365 38.43 47.57 13.63
N HIS A 366 39.05 47.16 14.73
CA HIS A 366 38.81 45.87 15.36
C HIS A 366 37.37 45.74 15.89
N PHE A 367 36.79 46.79 16.49
CA PHE A 367 35.40 46.78 16.93
C PHE A 367 34.43 46.65 15.76
N ASP A 368 34.66 47.34 14.63
CA ASP A 368 33.85 47.19 13.42
C ASP A 368 33.88 45.74 12.88
N LEU A 369 35.03 45.07 12.93
CA LEU A 369 35.17 43.68 12.51
C LEU A 369 34.49 42.69 13.49
N ILE A 370 34.55 42.96 14.80
CA ILE A 370 33.85 42.21 15.84
C ILE A 370 32.35 42.34 15.63
N GLU A 371 31.85 43.54 15.45
CA GLU A 371 30.45 43.83 15.21
C GLU A 371 29.93 43.10 13.96
N ARG A 372 30.65 43.16 12.84
CA ARG A 372 30.31 42.38 11.61
C ARG A 372 30.28 40.88 11.84
N SER A 373 31.21 40.36 12.66
CA SER A 373 31.25 38.92 12.96
C SER A 373 30.09 38.52 13.86
N ALA A 374 29.67 39.38 14.79
CA ALA A 374 28.50 39.17 15.64
C ALA A 374 27.19 39.15 14.82
N TYR A 375 27.00 40.11 13.89
CA TYR A 375 25.84 40.11 12.99
C TYR A 375 25.79 38.88 12.08
N LYS A 376 26.95 38.42 11.58
CA LYS A 376 27.00 37.16 10.81
C LYS A 376 26.54 35.96 11.63
N LEU A 377 26.93 35.88 12.90
CA LEU A 377 26.52 34.82 13.81
C LEU A 377 25.01 34.87 14.09
N GLU A 378 24.49 36.07 14.36
CA GLU A 378 23.06 36.29 14.59
C GLU A 378 22.20 35.85 13.38
N ALA A 379 22.58 36.26 12.17
CA ALA A 379 21.93 35.88 10.94
C ALA A 379 21.93 34.35 10.74
N PHE A 380 23.08 33.73 11.00
CA PHE A 380 23.17 32.26 10.89
C PHE A 380 22.28 31.54 11.91
N VAL A 381 22.23 32.00 13.16
CA VAL A 381 21.33 31.45 14.19
C VAL A 381 19.86 31.58 13.75
N ALA A 382 19.48 32.72 13.17
CA ALA A 382 18.12 32.91 12.63
C ALA A 382 17.79 31.92 11.52
N GLU A 383 18.70 31.67 10.58
CA GLU A 383 18.51 30.65 9.51
C GLU A 383 18.34 29.24 10.09
N VAL A 384 19.11 28.85 11.11
CA VAL A 384 18.98 27.55 11.80
C VAL A 384 17.62 27.42 12.50
N LEU A 385 17.15 28.50 13.15
CA LEU A 385 15.83 28.51 13.79
C LEU A 385 14.70 28.40 12.76
N ASP A 386 14.81 29.07 11.62
CA ASP A 386 13.83 28.97 10.53
C ASP A 386 13.77 27.56 9.95
N TYR A 387 14.91 26.92 9.77
CA TYR A 387 14.96 25.49 9.40
C TYR A 387 14.25 24.60 10.41
N SER A 388 14.52 24.78 11.71
CA SER A 388 13.89 24.00 12.78
C SER A 388 12.37 24.20 12.84
N ARG A 389 11.90 25.45 12.69
CA ARG A 389 10.47 25.78 12.66
C ARG A 389 9.76 25.15 11.46
N ASN A 390 10.35 25.22 10.27
CA ASN A 390 9.79 24.60 9.07
C ASN A 390 9.56 23.09 9.22
N ARG A 391 10.39 22.39 9.99
CA ARG A 391 10.23 20.93 10.23
C ARG A 391 9.07 20.58 11.17
N ARG A 392 8.78 21.41 12.19
CA ARG A 392 7.89 21.08 13.31
C ARG A 392 6.45 21.54 13.13
N THR A 393 6.18 22.56 12.34
CA THR A 393 4.87 23.19 12.27
C THR A 393 4.02 22.52 11.20
N GLU A 394 2.80 22.07 11.55
CA GLU A 394 1.76 21.76 10.58
C GLU A 394 1.28 23.06 9.95
N GLY A 395 1.28 23.17 8.62
CA GLY A 395 0.97 24.37 7.89
C GLY A 395 -0.53 24.73 7.95
N ALA A 396 -0.82 25.98 8.18
CA ALA A 396 -2.18 26.50 8.01
C ALA A 396 -2.38 26.90 6.54
N HIS A 397 -3.41 26.35 5.89
CA HIS A 397 -3.78 26.75 4.53
C HIS A 397 -4.76 27.92 4.63
N GLU A 398 -4.31 29.10 4.18
CA GLU A 398 -5.07 30.34 4.19
C GLU A 398 -4.99 31.04 2.81
N PRO A 399 -5.95 31.91 2.47
CA PRO A 399 -5.84 32.76 1.29
C PRO A 399 -4.67 33.75 1.45
N VAL A 400 -3.68 33.67 0.55
CA VAL A 400 -2.49 34.53 0.56
C VAL A 400 -2.46 35.38 -0.70
N ASN A 401 -2.33 36.71 -0.52
CA ASN A 401 -2.07 37.62 -1.63
C ASN A 401 -0.58 37.61 -1.94
N LEU A 402 -0.18 37.09 -3.11
CA LEU A 402 1.21 36.97 -3.52
C LEU A 402 1.88 38.34 -3.74
N LYS A 403 1.14 39.32 -4.23
CA LYS A 403 1.64 40.66 -4.48
C LYS A 403 1.99 41.39 -3.17
N ASP A 404 1.00 41.43 -2.24
CA ASP A 404 1.19 42.05 -0.92
C ASP A 404 2.31 41.36 -0.14
N LEU A 405 2.35 40.01 -0.15
CA LEU A 405 3.40 39.26 0.53
C LEU A 405 4.77 39.53 -0.06
N SER A 406 4.87 39.66 -1.38
CA SER A 406 6.15 39.95 -2.05
C SER A 406 6.64 41.35 -1.74
N GLN A 407 5.76 42.36 -1.71
CA GLN A 407 6.07 43.72 -1.32
C GLN A 407 6.50 43.78 0.15
N GLU A 408 5.77 43.10 1.06
CA GLU A 408 6.17 43.01 2.48
C GLU A 408 7.57 42.42 2.64
N VAL A 409 7.87 41.31 1.97
CA VAL A 409 9.19 40.67 2.05
C VAL A 409 10.27 41.55 1.46
N PHE A 410 10.02 42.19 0.32
CA PHE A 410 10.99 43.10 -0.30
C PHE A 410 11.29 44.29 0.60
N GLN A 411 10.28 44.92 1.20
CA GLN A 411 10.44 46.03 2.15
C GLN A 411 11.27 45.63 3.38
N ASN A 412 11.09 44.39 3.88
CA ASN A 412 11.89 43.88 5.01
C ASN A 412 13.39 43.77 4.70
N LEU A 413 13.77 43.81 3.41
CA LEU A 413 15.16 43.76 2.95
C LEU A 413 15.77 45.16 2.71
N GLN A 414 15.10 46.24 3.08
CA GLN A 414 15.52 47.65 2.83
C GLN A 414 16.92 48.03 3.36
N PHE A 415 17.41 47.31 4.37
CA PHE A 415 18.73 47.50 4.94
C PHE A 415 19.83 46.65 4.28
N ALA A 416 19.47 45.82 3.29
CA ALA A 416 20.45 45.01 2.57
C ALA A 416 21.32 45.90 1.65
N ASP A 417 22.61 45.56 1.55
CA ASP A 417 23.53 46.26 0.66
C ASP A 417 23.04 46.19 -0.80
N GLY A 418 22.90 47.40 -1.41
CA GLY A 418 22.44 47.55 -2.79
C GLY A 418 20.93 47.51 -2.99
N PHE A 419 20.12 47.46 -1.94
CA PHE A 419 18.66 47.49 -2.04
C PHE A 419 18.13 48.65 -2.89
N ASN A 420 18.64 49.88 -2.66
CA ASN A 420 18.21 51.09 -3.35
C ASN A 420 18.57 51.13 -4.85
N GLU A 421 19.43 50.21 -5.30
CA GLU A 421 19.83 50.09 -6.70
C GLU A 421 18.85 49.25 -7.53
N ILE A 422 18.02 48.43 -6.86
CA ILE A 422 17.13 47.43 -7.48
C ILE A 422 15.85 48.07 -7.99
N ALA A 423 15.53 47.85 -9.26
CA ALA A 423 14.20 48.13 -9.82
C ALA A 423 13.30 46.92 -9.50
N PHE A 424 12.33 47.10 -8.61
CA PHE A 424 11.37 46.05 -8.23
C PHE A 424 10.10 46.16 -9.07
N GLU A 425 9.76 45.11 -9.84
CA GLU A 425 8.64 45.07 -10.79
C GLU A 425 7.67 43.95 -10.43
N ASP A 426 6.45 44.28 -10.00
CA ASP A 426 5.39 43.30 -9.61
C ASP A 426 4.13 43.35 -10.48
N ALA A 427 4.14 44.22 -11.53
CA ALA A 427 2.98 44.42 -12.41
C ALA A 427 2.58 43.20 -13.22
N ALA A 428 3.45 42.19 -13.37
CA ALA A 428 3.17 40.96 -14.10
C ALA A 428 2.54 39.87 -13.22
N ILE A 429 2.21 40.14 -11.97
CA ILE A 429 1.42 39.24 -11.11
C ILE A 429 -0.05 39.38 -11.51
N LYS A 430 -0.53 38.43 -12.35
CA LYS A 430 -1.92 38.39 -12.84
C LYS A 430 -2.86 37.62 -11.92
N HIS A 431 -2.34 36.58 -11.27
CA HIS A 431 -3.06 35.74 -10.30
C HIS A 431 -2.49 36.07 -8.92
N GLU A 432 -3.20 36.93 -8.19
CA GLU A 432 -2.69 37.48 -6.93
C GLU A 432 -2.96 36.57 -5.73
N TRP A 433 -4.01 35.74 -5.78
CA TRP A 433 -4.47 34.96 -4.63
C TRP A 433 -4.21 33.46 -4.80
N VAL A 434 -3.71 32.81 -3.73
CA VAL A 434 -3.51 31.36 -3.64
C VAL A 434 -3.86 30.86 -2.24
N ILE A 435 -4.41 29.66 -2.11
CA ILE A 435 -4.55 29.00 -0.80
C ILE A 435 -3.23 28.30 -0.50
N SER A 436 -2.52 28.76 0.53
CA SER A 436 -1.23 28.19 0.91
C SER A 436 -0.85 28.57 2.34
N ASP A 437 0.32 28.11 2.80
CA ASP A 437 0.92 28.53 4.06
C ASP A 437 1.70 29.84 3.87
N ARG A 438 1.15 30.93 4.41
CA ARG A 438 1.76 32.27 4.32
C ARG A 438 3.19 32.30 4.87
N SER A 439 3.43 31.62 6.00
CA SER A 439 4.74 31.63 6.66
C SER A 439 5.80 30.96 5.80
N ARG A 440 5.47 29.83 5.17
CA ARG A 440 6.36 29.10 4.27
C ARG A 440 6.59 29.83 2.96
N LEU A 441 5.53 30.43 2.37
CA LEU A 441 5.70 31.30 1.20
C LEU A 441 6.59 32.51 1.51
N LYS A 442 6.40 33.14 2.67
CA LYS A 442 7.26 34.24 3.14
C LYS A 442 8.73 33.82 3.23
N MET A 443 9.01 32.66 3.80
CA MET A 443 10.34 32.07 3.93
C MET A 443 10.99 31.80 2.56
N ILE A 444 10.23 31.24 1.61
CA ILE A 444 10.71 30.99 0.24
C ILE A 444 11.07 32.34 -0.43
N LEU A 445 10.13 33.29 -0.41
CA LEU A 445 10.34 34.62 -1.01
C LEU A 445 11.51 35.36 -0.41
N GLN A 446 11.66 35.34 0.91
CA GLN A 446 12.77 35.99 1.61
C GLN A 446 14.12 35.44 1.15
N ASN A 447 14.25 34.11 0.99
CA ASN A 447 15.47 33.47 0.50
C ASN A 447 15.77 33.85 -0.96
N LEU A 448 14.74 33.83 -1.83
CA LEU A 448 14.92 34.12 -3.26
C LEU A 448 15.21 35.61 -3.50
N LEU A 449 14.45 36.51 -2.88
CA LEU A 449 14.65 37.97 -3.03
C LEU A 449 15.97 38.43 -2.42
N SER A 450 16.35 37.90 -1.25
CA SER A 450 17.65 38.17 -0.64
C SER A 450 18.80 37.75 -1.54
N ASN A 451 18.70 36.58 -2.18
CA ASN A 451 19.71 36.11 -3.14
C ASN A 451 19.77 37.02 -4.39
N ALA A 452 18.64 37.45 -4.94
CA ALA A 452 18.60 38.36 -6.08
C ALA A 452 19.27 39.72 -5.79
N ILE A 453 19.08 40.28 -4.58
CA ILE A 453 19.75 41.49 -4.14
C ILE A 453 21.26 41.26 -3.97
N LYS A 454 21.64 40.18 -3.33
CA LYS A 454 23.02 39.82 -3.00
C LYS A 454 23.90 39.58 -4.21
N PHE A 455 23.36 38.84 -5.21
CA PHE A 455 24.08 38.46 -6.43
C PHE A 455 23.78 39.39 -7.61
N ARG A 456 23.31 40.62 -7.33
CA ARG A 456 23.03 41.62 -8.35
C ARG A 456 24.27 41.97 -9.20
N ASN A 457 24.05 42.25 -10.48
CA ASN A 457 25.09 42.73 -11.35
C ASN A 457 25.38 44.22 -11.06
N LYS A 458 26.63 44.53 -10.79
CA LYS A 458 27.06 45.93 -10.50
C LYS A 458 27.34 46.74 -11.77
N THR A 459 27.36 46.11 -12.94
CA THR A 459 27.67 46.78 -14.22
C THR A 459 26.45 47.23 -14.99
N HIS A 460 25.26 46.66 -14.68
CA HIS A 460 23.99 47.00 -15.30
C HIS A 460 22.99 47.42 -14.23
N LYS A 461 21.94 48.17 -14.61
CA LYS A 461 20.87 48.53 -13.70
C LYS A 461 20.16 47.27 -13.22
N PRO A 462 20.27 46.87 -11.95
CA PRO A 462 19.72 45.63 -11.46
C PRO A 462 18.19 45.70 -11.35
N PHE A 463 17.50 44.62 -11.69
CA PHE A 463 16.05 44.50 -11.50
C PHE A 463 15.67 43.13 -10.91
N ILE A 464 14.53 43.14 -10.25
CA ILE A 464 13.81 41.93 -9.81
C ILE A 464 12.39 42.02 -10.34
N ARG A 465 11.97 41.08 -11.18
CA ARG A 465 10.63 41.03 -11.77
C ARG A 465 9.87 39.82 -11.28
N LEU A 466 8.64 40.04 -10.80
CA LEU A 466 7.73 39.00 -10.36
C LEU A 466 6.61 38.82 -11.38
N SER A 467 6.29 37.55 -11.66
CA SER A 467 5.20 37.21 -12.57
C SER A 467 4.46 35.93 -12.12
N THR A 468 3.18 35.83 -12.50
CA THR A 468 2.38 34.62 -12.30
C THR A 468 1.78 34.14 -13.61
N GLN A 469 1.79 32.81 -13.81
CA GLN A 469 1.18 32.14 -14.95
C GLN A 469 0.51 30.84 -14.51
N LEU A 470 -0.71 30.57 -14.99
CA LEU A 470 -1.36 29.29 -14.79
C LEU A 470 -0.93 28.33 -15.90
N LYS A 471 -0.37 27.16 -15.55
CA LYS A 471 0.07 26.13 -16.48
C LYS A 471 -0.17 24.75 -15.87
N ASP A 472 -0.75 23.82 -16.62
CA ASP A 472 -0.96 22.42 -16.24
C ASP A 472 -1.55 22.25 -14.82
N GLU A 473 -2.62 22.97 -14.53
CA GLU A 473 -3.26 23.02 -13.21
C GLU A 473 -2.34 23.42 -12.04
N ARG A 474 -1.24 24.12 -12.32
CA ARG A 474 -0.35 24.71 -11.33
C ARG A 474 -0.19 26.22 -11.55
N LEU A 475 -0.09 26.95 -10.46
CA LEU A 475 0.26 28.38 -10.49
C LEU A 475 1.77 28.52 -10.45
N MET A 476 2.35 28.93 -11.58
CA MET A 476 3.77 29.21 -11.72
C MET A 476 4.04 30.64 -11.23
N PHE A 477 4.70 30.79 -10.09
CA PHE A 477 5.12 32.08 -9.56
C PHE A 477 6.62 32.23 -9.77
N SER A 478 7.03 33.16 -10.65
CA SER A 478 8.40 33.33 -11.09
C SER A 478 9.02 34.62 -10.56
N ILE A 479 10.25 34.52 -10.14
CA ILE A 479 11.13 35.61 -9.66
C ILE A 479 12.33 35.64 -10.60
N GLU A 480 12.40 36.67 -11.44
CA GLU A 480 13.45 36.91 -12.42
C GLU A 480 14.41 37.99 -11.91
N ASP A 481 15.72 37.77 -12.00
CA ASP A 481 16.78 38.73 -11.75
C ASP A 481 17.77 38.77 -12.93
N ASN A 482 18.42 39.90 -13.13
CA ASN A 482 19.52 40.09 -14.08
C ASN A 482 20.89 40.12 -13.38
N GLY A 483 21.06 39.30 -12.36
CA GLY A 483 22.27 39.19 -11.57
C GLY A 483 23.40 38.41 -12.26
N GLU A 484 24.34 37.90 -11.47
CA GLU A 484 25.50 37.16 -11.96
C GLU A 484 25.15 35.83 -12.65
N GLY A 485 23.92 35.29 -12.43
CA GLY A 485 23.52 34.01 -12.90
C GLY A 485 24.29 32.83 -12.27
N ILE A 486 23.95 31.61 -12.70
CA ILE A 486 24.46 30.37 -12.10
C ILE A 486 25.19 29.56 -13.17
N ARG A 487 26.41 29.11 -12.87
CA ARG A 487 27.20 28.23 -13.75
C ARG A 487 26.49 26.91 -13.96
N PRO A 488 26.49 26.34 -15.20
CA PRO A 488 25.74 25.12 -15.52
C PRO A 488 26.06 23.93 -14.60
N GLU A 489 27.33 23.75 -14.23
CA GLU A 489 27.80 22.67 -13.38
C GLU A 489 27.31 22.75 -11.93
N LEU A 490 26.83 23.92 -11.50
CA LEU A 490 26.36 24.16 -10.14
C LEU A 490 24.84 24.07 -10.00
N LYS A 491 24.08 24.15 -11.10
CA LYS A 491 22.60 24.21 -11.06
C LYS A 491 21.95 23.09 -10.25
N ASN A 492 22.47 21.87 -10.31
CA ASN A 492 21.94 20.73 -9.57
C ASN A 492 22.34 20.74 -8.09
N LYS A 493 23.36 21.53 -7.71
CA LYS A 493 23.93 21.56 -6.37
C LYS A 493 23.50 22.77 -5.54
N ILE A 494 22.97 23.82 -6.16
CA ILE A 494 22.61 25.06 -5.44
C ILE A 494 21.55 24.85 -4.35
N PHE A 495 20.78 23.77 -4.46
CA PHE A 495 19.77 23.40 -3.49
C PHE A 495 20.28 22.40 -2.44
N ASP A 496 21.54 21.97 -2.53
CA ASP A 496 22.13 21.08 -1.53
C ASP A 496 22.43 21.87 -0.25
N MET A 497 22.23 21.19 0.87
CA MET A 497 22.46 21.79 2.18
C MET A 497 23.90 22.23 2.35
N PHE A 498 24.13 23.48 2.80
CA PHE A 498 25.44 24.13 2.98
C PHE A 498 26.25 24.31 1.68
N PHE A 499 25.63 24.17 0.52
CA PHE A 499 26.34 24.40 -0.74
C PHE A 499 26.58 25.89 -1.00
N ARG A 500 27.81 26.24 -1.37
CA ARG A 500 28.24 27.62 -1.72
C ARG A 500 28.91 27.58 -3.08
N GLY A 501 28.41 28.39 -4.01
CA GLY A 501 28.92 28.46 -5.40
C GLY A 501 30.31 29.13 -5.52
N SER A 502 30.73 29.92 -4.53
CA SER A 502 32.06 30.50 -4.45
C SER A 502 32.49 30.73 -2.99
N HIS A 503 33.79 30.62 -2.71
CA HIS A 503 34.35 30.91 -1.38
C HIS A 503 34.24 32.40 -0.98
N ARG A 504 33.96 33.28 -1.93
CA ARG A 504 33.78 34.74 -1.69
C ARG A 504 32.32 35.12 -1.41
N SER A 505 31.36 34.22 -1.57
CA SER A 505 29.95 34.50 -1.28
C SER A 505 29.70 34.48 0.23
N ASP A 506 29.31 35.62 0.81
CA ASP A 506 28.81 35.71 2.18
C ASP A 506 27.47 34.99 2.28
N GLY A 507 27.36 33.98 3.14
CA GLY A 507 26.13 33.22 3.42
C GLY A 507 26.39 31.78 3.85
N SER A 508 25.45 31.19 4.59
CA SER A 508 25.54 29.85 5.17
C SER A 508 25.43 28.71 4.15
N GLY A 509 24.83 28.96 2.98
CA GLY A 509 24.44 27.93 2.03
C GLY A 509 23.17 27.18 2.44
N LEU A 510 22.41 27.66 3.43
CA LEU A 510 21.14 27.08 3.87
C LEU A 510 19.93 27.68 3.13
N GLY A 511 19.98 28.92 2.67
CA GLY A 511 18.81 29.65 2.19
C GLY A 511 18.02 28.93 1.07
N LEU A 512 18.69 28.49 -0.01
CA LEU A 512 18.02 27.79 -1.11
C LEU A 512 17.56 26.37 -0.70
N TYR A 513 18.29 25.70 0.17
CA TYR A 513 17.86 24.43 0.75
C TYR A 513 16.58 24.60 1.57
N ILE A 514 16.52 25.61 2.44
CA ILE A 514 15.33 25.94 3.24
C ILE A 514 14.16 26.30 2.33
N ALA A 515 14.38 27.10 1.29
CA ALA A 515 13.34 27.45 0.32
C ALA A 515 12.77 26.20 -0.37
N ARG A 516 13.61 25.25 -0.79
CA ARG A 516 13.17 23.99 -1.40
C ARG A 516 12.40 23.10 -0.43
N GLU A 517 12.86 22.97 0.81
CA GLU A 517 12.17 22.18 1.83
C GLU A 517 10.83 22.83 2.25
N ALA A 518 10.76 24.15 2.32
CA ALA A 518 9.52 24.88 2.55
C ALA A 518 8.52 24.68 1.40
N ALA A 519 8.99 24.72 0.15
CA ALA A 519 8.17 24.47 -1.03
C ALA A 519 7.56 23.06 -1.00
N LYS A 520 8.34 22.03 -0.68
CA LYS A 520 7.84 20.65 -0.54
C LYS A 520 6.71 20.52 0.49
N LYS A 521 6.78 21.29 1.58
CA LYS A 521 5.77 21.25 2.65
C LYS A 521 4.43 21.87 2.28
N ILE A 522 4.38 22.65 1.21
CA ILE A 522 3.17 23.25 0.63
C ILE A 522 2.80 22.63 -0.72
N ASP A 523 3.27 21.41 -0.98
CA ASP A 523 3.07 20.67 -2.23
C ASP A 523 3.52 21.44 -3.49
N ALA A 524 4.48 22.37 -3.33
CA ALA A 524 5.07 23.14 -4.41
C ALA A 524 6.42 22.56 -4.84
N THR A 525 6.81 22.84 -6.09
CA THR A 525 8.19 22.60 -6.57
C THR A 525 8.91 23.92 -6.83
N LEU A 526 10.22 23.93 -6.58
CA LEU A 526 11.09 25.08 -6.84
C LEU A 526 12.08 24.71 -7.94
N GLU A 527 12.03 25.44 -9.05
CA GLU A 527 12.87 25.25 -10.23
C GLU A 527 13.69 26.49 -10.54
N VAL A 528 14.80 26.34 -11.28
CA VAL A 528 15.64 27.45 -11.70
C VAL A 528 16.06 27.32 -13.16
N ILE A 529 15.92 28.41 -13.90
CA ILE A 529 16.50 28.61 -15.22
C ILE A 529 17.48 29.78 -15.08
N SER A 530 18.74 29.57 -15.43
CA SER A 530 19.76 30.62 -15.26
C SER A 530 20.84 30.51 -16.32
N THR A 531 21.37 31.65 -16.76
CA THR A 531 22.53 31.76 -17.64
C THR A 531 23.58 32.57 -16.91
N TYR A 532 24.79 32.04 -16.79
CA TYR A 532 25.90 32.73 -16.13
C TYR A 532 26.24 34.05 -16.87
N GLY A 533 26.22 35.15 -16.14
CA GLY A 533 26.44 36.51 -16.66
C GLY A 533 25.17 37.24 -17.09
N GLU A 534 24.01 36.59 -17.20
CA GLU A 534 22.74 37.19 -17.65
C GLU A 534 21.68 37.31 -16.56
N GLY A 535 21.66 36.34 -15.61
CA GLY A 535 20.71 36.32 -14.50
C GLY A 535 20.05 34.98 -14.26
N SER A 536 19.00 34.96 -13.42
CA SER A 536 18.27 33.77 -13.04
C SER A 536 16.77 33.98 -12.99
N VAL A 537 16.01 32.93 -13.27
CA VAL A 537 14.55 32.83 -13.07
C VAL A 537 14.29 31.67 -12.13
N PHE A 538 13.87 31.96 -10.90
CA PHE A 538 13.38 30.97 -9.97
C PHE A 538 11.86 30.88 -10.08
N THR A 539 11.32 29.67 -10.24
CA THR A 539 9.89 29.42 -10.38
C THR A 539 9.38 28.50 -9.28
N ILE A 540 8.36 28.97 -8.56
CA ILE A 540 7.62 28.21 -7.55
C ILE A 540 6.35 27.72 -8.24
N ALA A 541 6.20 26.40 -8.45
CA ALA A 541 5.00 25.81 -9.02
C ALA A 541 4.08 25.36 -7.87
N LEU A 542 3.08 26.16 -7.56
CA LEU A 542 2.09 25.94 -6.52
C LEU A 542 0.91 25.12 -7.04
N PRO A 543 0.23 24.29 -6.20
CA PRO A 543 -1.06 23.69 -6.58
C PRO A 543 -2.06 24.77 -6.97
N ALA A 544 -2.83 24.57 -8.05
CA ALA A 544 -3.78 25.57 -8.54
C ALA A 544 -5.03 25.65 -7.65
N SER A 545 -4.89 26.23 -6.48
CA SER A 545 -6.02 26.70 -5.67
C SER A 545 -6.16 28.22 -5.86
N VAL A 546 -6.38 28.64 -7.13
CA VAL A 546 -6.62 30.06 -7.43
C VAL A 546 -7.99 30.43 -6.86
N VAL A 547 -8.01 31.29 -5.87
CA VAL A 547 -9.26 31.82 -5.27
C VAL A 547 -9.51 33.22 -5.81
N PRO A 548 -10.75 33.58 -6.18
CA PRO A 548 -11.10 34.98 -6.37
C PRO A 548 -10.86 35.75 -5.06
N ALA A 549 -10.47 37.03 -5.19
CA ALA A 549 -10.23 37.88 -4.03
C ALA A 549 -11.31 37.68 -2.96
N PRO A 550 -10.94 37.51 -1.66
CA PRO A 550 -11.95 37.45 -0.60
C PRO A 550 -12.81 38.71 -0.66
N ALA A 551 -14.13 38.54 -0.59
CA ALA A 551 -15.05 39.68 -0.54
C ALA A 551 -14.65 40.58 0.63
N GLU A 552 -14.49 41.89 0.39
CA GLU A 552 -14.20 42.85 1.45
C GLU A 552 -15.19 42.68 2.59
N PRO A 553 -14.75 42.68 3.87
CA PRO A 553 -15.64 42.62 5.00
C PRO A 553 -16.59 43.83 4.91
N LYS A 554 -17.90 43.56 4.78
CA LYS A 554 -18.91 44.66 4.80
C LYS A 554 -18.67 45.49 6.05
N PRO A 555 -18.64 46.82 5.93
CA PRO A 555 -18.48 47.71 7.09
C PRO A 555 -19.62 47.42 8.08
N VAL A 556 -19.23 47.09 9.31
CA VAL A 556 -20.17 46.94 10.43
C VAL A 556 -20.92 48.24 10.56
N PRO A 557 -22.28 48.29 10.51
CA PRO A 557 -23.05 49.50 10.73
C PRO A 557 -22.72 50.02 12.13
N LEU A 558 -22.20 51.22 12.23
CA LEU A 558 -22.06 51.94 13.49
C LEU A 558 -23.47 52.02 14.09
N ALA A 559 -23.67 51.43 15.26
CA ALA A 559 -24.88 51.61 16.05
C ALA A 559 -25.04 53.09 16.30
N GLN A 560 -26.09 53.68 15.78
CA GLN A 560 -26.56 55.00 16.18
C GLN A 560 -27.19 54.89 17.55
N ASP A 561 -26.63 55.59 18.53
CA ASP A 561 -27.25 55.84 19.83
C ASP A 561 -28.51 56.68 19.69
#